data_481b3167324f53d27381e5e8cfd3b3f7
#
_entry.id   481b3167324f53d27381e5e8cfd3b3f7
#
_cell.length_a   1.000
_cell.length_b   1.000
_cell.length_c   1.000
_cell.angle_alpha   90.00
_cell.angle_beta   90.00
_cell.angle_gamma   90.00
#
_symmetry.space_group_name_H-M   'P 1'
#
loop_
_entity.id
_entity.type
_entity.pdbx_description
1 polymer ?
#
loop_
_entity_poly.entity_id
_entity_poly.type
_entity_poly.pdbx_seq_one_letter_code
_entity_poly.pdbx_strand_id
1 'polypeptide(L)'
;MSFFSNLNIFNKHKKIERFMFTFFSVSIPLILMTGVSIYNKFGLDDEMLASRAIYTTESTFSRTGESAKVAGVFTNSDNTRGMVLIKFPEGTNISSNASDYKVFTTASNLKKGKERLVSQPSGSIYVFGTSGYVGLYFVDNNGFSSQIFKSTIRMEKEFKSVDDKKINKEQLPGESYSQYDQADFYYNLGATGASKLLTLDKSDFSVQDFYVEAIGSKLNDKKRTEISEKLNDMSKKLLQIKEIKLRLESTAVDGVGLIVPELPKEISSDSYSGSGENILYTTDYVYPGGLNFNWKDVDIKTGYFKTINNKTLNPEGLSLSRFLVKLRNDQSGSSIQKFEHKWVMSDGSKFEDFVRTVGLDNSGVESMNGNVIKYTSLIDEYMSLKREYQTKDLKDLLSLDVTLENATTNVDSVSKDRFNFY
;
A
#
# COMPACT_ATOMS: atom_id res chain seq x y z
N MET A 1 56.97 13.09 -29.33
CA MET A 1 57.06 11.59 -29.44
C MET A 1 58.52 11.15 -29.33
N SER A 2 59.12 11.22 -28.16
CA SER A 2 60.50 10.79 -28.01
C SER A 2 60.86 10.37 -26.57
N PHE A 3 59.92 9.87 -25.80
CA PHE A 3 60.21 9.38 -24.44
C PHE A 3 60.58 7.90 -24.41
N PHE A 4 60.24 7.14 -25.45
CA PHE A 4 60.50 5.70 -25.50
C PHE A 4 61.78 5.29 -26.26
N SER A 5 62.42 6.21 -26.94
CA SER A 5 63.64 5.90 -27.73
C SER A 5 64.91 5.77 -26.91
N ASN A 6 64.94 6.23 -25.65
CA ASN A 6 66.14 6.16 -24.79
C ASN A 6 66.10 5.04 -23.75
N LEU A 7 65.07 4.25 -23.70
CA LEU A 7 65.04 3.04 -22.90
C LEU A 7 65.61 1.88 -23.68
N ASN A 8 66.93 1.61 -23.45
CA ASN A 8 67.69 0.49 -24.06
C ASN A 8 67.23 -0.88 -23.46
N ILE A 9 65.88 -1.10 -23.46
CA ILE A 9 65.19 -2.24 -22.85
C ILE A 9 65.34 -3.53 -23.68
N PHE A 10 65.90 -3.43 -24.90
CA PHE A 10 65.95 -4.51 -25.86
C PHE A 10 67.35 -5.13 -26.11
N ASN A 11 68.32 -4.90 -25.24
CA ASN A 11 69.66 -5.48 -25.39
C ASN A 11 69.65 -6.98 -25.05
N LYS A 12 70.21 -7.82 -25.94
CA LYS A 12 70.09 -9.29 -26.00
C LYS A 12 70.53 -10.07 -24.74
N HIS A 13 71.22 -9.44 -23.78
CA HIS A 13 71.84 -10.12 -22.64
C HIS A 13 71.06 -10.12 -21.33
N LYS A 14 69.84 -9.52 -21.29
CA LYS A 14 69.11 -9.37 -20.00
C LYS A 14 67.69 -9.95 -20.04
N LYS A 15 67.57 -11.26 -20.21
CA LYS A 15 66.25 -11.96 -20.19
C LYS A 15 65.49 -11.77 -18.86
N ILE A 16 66.20 -11.70 -17.76
CA ILE A 16 65.63 -11.53 -16.40
C ILE A 16 65.06 -10.13 -16.22
N GLU A 17 65.75 -9.08 -16.70
CA GLU A 17 65.25 -7.70 -16.60
C GLU A 17 64.01 -7.47 -17.47
N ARG A 18 63.92 -8.11 -18.63
CA ARG A 18 62.72 -8.09 -19.48
C ARG A 18 61.54 -8.77 -18.80
N PHE A 19 61.82 -9.93 -18.20
CA PHE A 19 60.77 -10.64 -17.44
C PHE A 19 60.32 -9.81 -16.25
N MET A 20 61.22 -9.23 -15.48
CA MET A 20 60.87 -8.33 -14.38
C MET A 20 60.11 -7.10 -14.84
N PHE A 21 60.52 -6.45 -15.93
CA PHE A 21 59.83 -5.29 -16.48
C PHE A 21 58.41 -5.65 -16.95
N THR A 22 58.23 -6.74 -17.70
CA THR A 22 56.92 -7.22 -18.13
C THR A 22 56.10 -7.67 -16.94
N PHE A 23 56.69 -8.32 -15.95
CA PHE A 23 55.98 -8.75 -14.75
C PHE A 23 55.47 -7.53 -13.95
N PHE A 24 56.30 -6.54 -13.70
CA PHE A 24 55.92 -5.34 -12.97
C PHE A 24 54.96 -4.44 -13.77
N SER A 25 55.12 -4.34 -15.08
CA SER A 25 54.23 -3.55 -15.93
C SER A 25 52.82 -4.12 -16.02
N VAL A 26 52.64 -5.41 -15.79
CA VAL A 26 51.33 -6.07 -15.73
C VAL A 26 50.82 -6.17 -14.29
N SER A 27 51.69 -6.54 -13.35
CA SER A 27 51.28 -6.78 -11.96
C SER A 27 50.93 -5.50 -11.22
N ILE A 28 51.64 -4.38 -11.45
CA ILE A 28 51.31 -3.09 -10.80
C ILE A 28 49.96 -2.55 -11.22
N PRO A 29 49.58 -2.47 -12.53
CA PRO A 29 48.24 -2.09 -12.94
C PRO A 29 47.16 -3.04 -12.41
N LEU A 30 47.44 -4.35 -12.35
CA LEU A 30 46.49 -5.34 -11.84
C LEU A 30 46.22 -5.16 -10.33
N ILE A 31 47.29 -4.90 -9.55
CA ILE A 31 47.21 -4.59 -8.12
C ILE A 31 46.45 -3.27 -7.91
N LEU A 32 46.71 -2.26 -8.72
CA LEU A 32 46.03 -0.97 -8.66
C LEU A 32 44.54 -1.14 -9.03
N MET A 33 44.23 -1.88 -10.10
CA MET A 33 42.85 -2.16 -10.49
C MET A 33 42.07 -2.96 -9.41
N THR A 34 42.70 -3.97 -8.83
CA THR A 34 42.10 -4.73 -7.72
C THR A 34 41.96 -3.87 -6.48
N GLY A 35 42.95 -3.05 -6.14
CA GLY A 35 42.88 -2.10 -5.02
C GLY A 35 41.78 -1.07 -5.19
N VAL A 36 41.63 -0.47 -6.38
CA VAL A 36 40.57 0.47 -6.72
C VAL A 36 39.19 -0.23 -6.70
N SER A 37 39.10 -1.46 -7.23
CA SER A 37 37.85 -2.24 -7.21
C SER A 37 37.41 -2.59 -5.79
N ILE A 38 38.38 -2.97 -4.93
CA ILE A 38 38.10 -3.25 -3.51
C ILE A 38 37.71 -1.97 -2.79
N TYR A 39 38.43 -0.86 -3.02
CA TYR A 39 38.10 0.44 -2.43
C TYR A 39 36.71 0.93 -2.84
N ASN A 40 36.38 0.85 -4.14
CA ASN A 40 35.07 1.22 -4.66
C ASN A 40 33.96 0.32 -4.11
N LYS A 41 34.23 -1.00 -3.97
CA LYS A 41 33.26 -1.93 -3.38
C LYS A 41 32.98 -1.60 -1.92
N PHE A 42 34.01 -1.33 -1.11
CA PHE A 42 33.80 -0.90 0.28
C PHE A 42 33.11 0.46 0.37
N GLY A 43 33.39 1.41 -0.53
CA GLY A 43 32.71 2.70 -0.58
C GLY A 43 31.25 2.58 -0.99
N LEU A 44 30.95 1.75 -1.99
CA LEU A 44 29.58 1.47 -2.43
C LEU A 44 28.77 0.73 -1.34
N ASP A 45 29.38 -0.23 -0.64
CA ASP A 45 28.72 -0.92 0.46
C ASP A 45 28.41 0.05 1.61
N ASP A 46 29.32 0.98 1.94
CA ASP A 46 29.09 2.02 2.95
C ASP A 46 27.96 3.00 2.55
N GLU A 47 27.90 3.43 1.28
CA GLU A 47 26.84 4.28 0.76
C GLU A 47 25.49 3.55 0.73
N MET A 48 25.46 2.31 0.31
CA MET A 48 24.25 1.47 0.33
C MET A 48 23.74 1.28 1.76
N LEU A 49 24.65 1.04 2.71
CA LEU A 49 24.28 0.91 4.12
C LEU A 49 23.81 2.24 4.70
N ALA A 50 24.42 3.36 4.34
CA ALA A 50 23.99 4.69 4.78
C ALA A 50 22.65 5.11 4.19
N SER A 51 22.29 4.63 3.01
CA SER A 51 21.02 4.94 2.36
C SER A 51 19.86 4.09 2.86
N ARG A 52 20.11 2.86 3.33
CA ARG A 52 19.04 1.91 3.67
C ARG A 52 18.51 2.15 5.08
N ALA A 53 17.21 2.45 5.18
CA ALA A 53 16.53 2.68 6.46
C ALA A 53 16.03 1.38 7.14
N ILE A 54 15.65 0.36 6.37
CA ILE A 54 15.07 -0.89 6.86
C ILE A 54 15.96 -2.06 6.45
N TYR A 55 16.48 -2.81 7.43
CA TYR A 55 17.28 -4.01 7.22
C TYR A 55 16.47 -5.29 7.42
N THR A 56 15.59 -5.31 8.42
CA THR A 56 14.66 -6.41 8.66
C THR A 56 13.28 -6.01 8.17
N THR A 57 12.82 -6.60 7.08
CA THR A 57 11.46 -6.38 6.57
C THR A 57 10.41 -7.11 7.39
N GLU A 58 10.75 -8.30 7.91
CA GLU A 58 9.86 -9.13 8.70
C GLU A 58 10.66 -9.88 9.77
N SER A 59 10.13 -9.98 10.99
CA SER A 59 10.71 -10.71 12.10
C SER A 59 9.66 -11.55 12.80
N THR A 60 10.04 -12.75 13.24
CA THR A 60 9.15 -13.72 13.87
C THR A 60 9.39 -13.74 15.37
N PHE A 61 8.31 -13.69 16.13
CA PHE A 61 8.35 -13.81 17.59
C PHE A 61 8.69 -15.22 18.02
N SER A 62 9.57 -15.34 19.01
CA SER A 62 10.28 -16.57 19.36
C SER A 62 9.39 -17.69 19.89
N ARG A 63 8.26 -17.37 20.52
CA ARG A 63 7.37 -18.37 21.14
C ARG A 63 6.11 -18.63 20.34
N THR A 64 5.43 -17.57 19.91
CA THR A 64 4.16 -17.69 19.18
C THR A 64 4.34 -18.02 17.72
N GLY A 65 5.52 -17.71 17.15
CA GLY A 65 5.73 -17.80 15.70
C GLY A 65 4.98 -16.72 14.90
N GLU A 66 4.34 -15.76 15.58
CA GLU A 66 3.72 -14.63 14.90
C GLU A 66 4.78 -13.73 14.28
N SER A 67 4.52 -13.24 13.08
CA SER A 67 5.46 -12.35 12.39
C SER A 67 4.98 -10.90 12.47
N ALA A 68 5.94 -9.97 12.45
CA ALA A 68 5.67 -8.55 12.35
C ALA A 68 6.64 -7.90 11.35
N LYS A 69 6.19 -6.81 10.70
CA LYS A 69 6.95 -6.12 9.65
C LYS A 69 7.33 -4.72 10.08
N VAL A 70 8.52 -4.27 9.70
CA VAL A 70 8.85 -2.85 9.77
C VAL A 70 8.09 -2.15 8.65
N ALA A 71 7.03 -1.43 9.02
CA ALA A 71 6.17 -0.72 8.08
C ALA A 71 6.79 0.60 7.57
N GLY A 72 7.70 1.18 8.34
CA GLY A 72 8.43 2.38 7.95
C GLY A 72 9.38 2.87 9.02
N VAL A 73 10.38 3.62 8.56
CA VAL A 73 11.33 4.39 9.40
C VAL A 73 11.17 5.84 8.99
N PHE A 74 10.82 6.66 9.95
CA PHE A 74 10.49 8.07 9.76
C PHE A 74 11.38 8.93 10.63
N THR A 75 11.82 10.07 10.12
CA THR A 75 12.61 11.04 10.89
C THR A 75 12.16 12.45 10.58
N ASN A 76 12.49 13.39 11.47
CA ASN A 76 12.36 14.81 11.19
C ASN A 76 13.49 15.32 10.27
N SER A 77 13.43 16.60 9.92
CA SER A 77 14.35 17.21 8.95
C SER A 77 15.82 17.14 9.39
N ASP A 78 16.09 17.33 10.68
CA ASP A 78 17.45 17.36 11.27
C ASP A 78 17.91 16.04 11.89
N ASN A 79 17.12 14.96 11.73
CA ASN A 79 17.40 13.62 12.30
C ASN A 79 17.49 13.56 13.83
N THR A 80 16.89 14.52 14.55
CA THR A 80 16.88 14.49 16.03
C THR A 80 15.73 13.70 16.62
N ARG A 81 14.69 13.46 15.83
CA ARG A 81 13.51 12.67 16.19
C ARG A 81 13.26 11.60 15.16
N GLY A 82 12.93 10.40 15.61
CA GLY A 82 12.64 9.28 14.71
C GLY A 82 11.52 8.41 15.24
N MET A 83 10.79 7.78 14.31
CA MET A 83 9.75 6.80 14.61
C MET A 83 9.92 5.59 13.70
N VAL A 84 9.94 4.42 14.31
CA VAL A 84 9.90 3.14 13.61
C VAL A 84 8.53 2.52 13.81
N LEU A 85 7.78 2.32 12.74
CA LEU A 85 6.47 1.66 12.81
C LEU A 85 6.62 0.18 12.52
N ILE A 86 6.08 -0.63 13.40
CA ILE A 86 6.02 -2.08 13.28
C ILE A 86 4.56 -2.47 13.11
N LYS A 87 4.25 -3.23 12.04
CA LYS A 87 2.92 -3.70 11.70
C LYS A 87 2.81 -5.19 11.99
N PHE A 88 1.88 -5.55 12.82
CA PHE A 88 1.44 -6.93 13.04
C PHE A 88 0.37 -7.32 12.00
N PRO A 89 0.29 -8.59 11.59
CA PRO A 89 -0.76 -9.08 10.70
C PRO A 89 -2.16 -8.85 11.28
N GLU A 90 -3.15 -8.76 10.41
CA GLU A 90 -4.55 -8.70 10.85
C GLU A 90 -4.93 -10.01 11.55
N GLY A 91 -5.65 -9.88 12.66
CA GLY A 91 -6.04 -11.03 13.49
C GLY A 91 -5.01 -11.46 14.52
N THR A 92 -3.80 -10.87 14.54
CA THR A 92 -2.83 -11.11 15.62
C THR A 92 -3.32 -10.49 16.92
N ASN A 93 -3.37 -11.29 17.99
CA ASN A 93 -3.79 -10.84 19.31
C ASN A 93 -2.65 -10.08 20.01
N ILE A 94 -2.38 -8.85 19.58
CA ILE A 94 -1.43 -7.98 20.26
C ILE A 94 -2.10 -7.21 21.39
N SER A 95 -1.34 -6.87 22.42
CA SER A 95 -1.85 -6.00 23.48
C SER A 95 -2.01 -4.56 22.96
N SER A 96 -3.14 -3.94 23.26
CA SER A 96 -3.36 -2.50 23.07
C SER A 96 -2.70 -1.63 24.13
N ASN A 97 -2.04 -2.25 25.13
CA ASN A 97 -1.44 -1.60 26.27
C ASN A 97 0.08 -1.48 26.05
N ALA A 98 0.61 -0.28 25.98
CA ALA A 98 2.04 -0.05 25.76
C ALA A 98 2.92 -0.58 26.89
N SER A 99 2.39 -0.67 28.11
CA SER A 99 3.10 -1.22 29.28
C SER A 99 3.34 -2.73 29.18
N ASP A 100 2.63 -3.45 28.33
CA ASP A 100 2.85 -4.88 28.10
C ASP A 100 4.06 -5.16 27.18
N TYR A 101 4.66 -4.09 26.61
CA TYR A 101 5.85 -4.18 25.77
C TYR A 101 7.08 -3.69 26.51
N LYS A 102 8.21 -4.30 26.23
CA LYS A 102 9.53 -3.84 26.65
C LYS A 102 10.49 -3.87 25.47
N VAL A 103 11.24 -2.81 25.30
CA VAL A 103 12.15 -2.65 24.17
C VAL A 103 13.59 -2.55 24.66
N PHE A 104 14.46 -3.31 24.03
CA PHE A 104 15.90 -3.29 24.28
C PHE A 104 16.58 -2.88 22.99
N THR A 105 17.23 -1.73 22.98
CA THR A 105 17.89 -1.18 21.78
C THR A 105 19.38 -1.16 21.93
N THR A 106 20.07 -1.71 20.94
CA THR A 106 21.52 -1.58 20.75
C THR A 106 21.78 -0.94 19.39
N ALA A 107 22.96 -0.38 19.19
CA ALA A 107 23.36 0.11 17.88
C ALA A 107 24.78 -0.36 17.54
N SER A 108 24.95 -0.75 16.28
CA SER A 108 26.23 -1.17 15.73
C SER A 108 26.75 -0.09 14.77
N ASN A 109 27.96 0.39 15.04
CA ASN A 109 28.65 1.26 14.11
C ASN A 109 29.39 0.41 13.07
N LEU A 110 28.91 0.43 11.84
CA LEU A 110 29.44 -0.36 10.73
C LEU A 110 30.94 -0.15 10.47
N LYS A 111 31.48 1.05 10.75
CA LYS A 111 32.89 1.36 10.49
C LYS A 111 33.87 0.80 11.53
N LYS A 112 33.42 0.45 12.73
CA LYS A 112 34.34 0.08 13.83
C LYS A 112 34.06 -1.25 14.50
N GLY A 113 33.05 -1.99 14.06
CA GLY A 113 32.69 -3.29 14.65
C GLY A 113 32.37 -3.27 16.15
N LYS A 114 32.14 -2.07 16.72
CA LYS A 114 31.82 -1.89 18.13
C LYS A 114 30.33 -1.67 18.28
N GLU A 115 29.68 -2.58 18.96
CA GLU A 115 28.32 -2.43 19.44
C GLU A 115 28.28 -1.38 20.56
N ARG A 116 28.18 -0.12 20.19
CA ARG A 116 27.97 0.98 21.14
C ARG A 116 27.16 2.08 20.51
N LEU A 117 26.09 2.45 21.20
CA LEU A 117 25.36 3.68 20.87
C LEU A 117 26.33 4.86 20.92
N VAL A 118 26.35 5.63 19.85
CA VAL A 118 27.16 6.88 19.78
C VAL A 118 26.54 7.94 20.68
N SER A 119 25.26 7.85 20.94
CA SER A 119 24.46 8.71 21.82
C SER A 119 23.47 7.84 22.61
N GLN A 120 22.93 8.40 23.69
CA GLN A 120 21.85 7.77 24.46
C GLN A 120 20.52 8.49 24.15
N PRO A 121 19.82 8.05 23.09
CA PRO A 121 18.52 8.64 22.79
C PRO A 121 17.51 8.32 23.90
N SER A 122 16.50 9.14 24.05
CA SER A 122 15.32 8.77 24.82
C SER A 122 14.36 8.00 23.91
N GLY A 123 13.63 7.03 24.47
CA GLY A 123 12.68 6.20 23.72
C GLY A 123 11.31 6.17 24.38
N SER A 124 10.28 6.01 23.54
CA SER A 124 8.90 5.76 23.95
C SER A 124 8.26 4.73 23.02
N ILE A 125 7.36 3.93 23.58
CA ILE A 125 6.56 2.96 22.83
C ILE A 125 5.15 3.54 22.68
N TYR A 126 4.60 3.51 21.49
CA TYR A 126 3.22 3.88 21.18
C TYR A 126 2.49 2.69 20.61
N VAL A 127 1.29 2.40 21.09
CA VAL A 127 0.38 1.41 20.54
C VAL A 127 -0.84 2.12 19.98
N PHE A 128 -1.11 1.93 18.70
CA PHE A 128 -2.17 2.65 17.98
C PHE A 128 -3.48 1.86 18.02
N GLY A 129 -4.13 1.84 19.18
CA GLY A 129 -5.40 1.15 19.40
C GLY A 129 -5.37 -0.30 18.94
N THR A 130 -6.37 -0.70 18.16
CA THR A 130 -6.47 -2.05 17.57
C THR A 130 -5.97 -2.11 16.12
N SER A 131 -5.27 -1.08 15.66
CA SER A 131 -4.80 -0.99 14.26
C SER A 131 -3.73 -2.02 13.90
N GLY A 132 -3.12 -2.68 14.90
CA GLY A 132 -1.99 -3.59 14.70
C GLY A 132 -0.66 -2.88 14.49
N TYR A 133 -0.57 -1.56 14.71
CA TYR A 133 0.68 -0.82 14.65
C TYR A 133 1.24 -0.53 16.05
N VAL A 134 2.55 -0.72 16.17
CA VAL A 134 3.36 -0.32 17.33
C VAL A 134 4.44 0.62 16.84
N GLY A 135 4.56 1.79 17.47
CA GLY A 135 5.56 2.80 17.17
C GLY A 135 6.68 2.81 18.21
N LEU A 136 7.92 2.77 17.76
CA LEU A 136 9.11 3.03 18.57
C LEU A 136 9.59 4.44 18.26
N TYR A 137 9.38 5.35 19.19
CA TYR A 137 9.77 6.76 19.06
C TYR A 137 11.10 7.03 19.74
N PHE A 138 11.99 7.73 19.06
CA PHE A 138 13.33 8.06 19.51
C PHE A 138 13.57 9.56 19.45
N VAL A 139 14.25 10.08 20.45
CA VAL A 139 14.72 11.48 20.47
C VAL A 139 16.21 11.49 20.83
N ASP A 140 17.01 12.12 19.99
CA ASP A 140 18.44 12.35 20.22
C ASP A 140 18.78 13.80 19.85
N ASN A 141 19.14 14.60 20.83
CA ASN A 141 19.45 16.02 20.62
C ASN A 141 20.69 16.24 19.74
N ASN A 142 21.56 15.23 19.59
CA ASN A 142 22.75 15.30 18.75
C ASN A 142 22.48 14.82 17.31
N GLY A 143 21.28 14.34 17.05
CA GLY A 143 20.88 13.73 15.79
C GLY A 143 21.38 12.31 15.60
N PHE A 144 20.60 11.51 14.86
CA PHE A 144 20.94 10.13 14.56
C PHE A 144 22.01 10.09 13.45
N SER A 145 23.18 9.54 13.77
CA SER A 145 24.16 9.17 12.75
C SER A 145 23.73 7.89 12.03
N SER A 146 24.30 7.66 10.83
CA SER A 146 24.06 6.41 10.09
C SER A 146 24.66 5.23 10.83
N GLN A 147 23.82 4.43 11.46
CA GLN A 147 24.18 3.19 12.18
C GLN A 147 23.00 2.23 12.19
N ILE A 148 23.29 0.94 12.32
CA ILE A 148 22.23 -0.06 12.43
C ILE A 148 21.79 -0.14 13.88
N PHE A 149 20.53 0.21 14.13
CA PHE A 149 19.85 -0.05 15.38
C PHE A 149 19.25 -1.46 15.34
N LYS A 150 19.44 -2.19 16.43
CA LYS A 150 18.73 -3.42 16.72
C LYS A 150 17.80 -3.17 17.90
N SER A 151 16.50 -3.26 17.68
CA SER A 151 15.51 -3.25 18.77
C SER A 151 14.88 -4.62 18.93
N THR A 152 15.07 -5.21 20.13
CA THR A 152 14.36 -6.41 20.55
C THR A 152 13.08 -5.98 21.24
N ILE A 153 11.93 -6.30 20.68
CA ILE A 153 10.63 -6.08 21.29
C ILE A 153 10.27 -7.35 22.05
N ARG A 154 10.06 -7.21 23.36
CA ARG A 154 9.61 -8.27 24.23
C ARG A 154 8.16 -8.00 24.65
N MET A 155 7.33 -9.03 24.56
CA MET A 155 5.98 -9.04 25.10
C MET A 155 6.03 -9.61 26.50
N GLU A 156 5.65 -8.80 27.51
CA GLU A 156 5.63 -9.26 28.91
C GLU A 156 4.31 -9.90 29.31
N LYS A 157 3.28 -9.78 28.49
CA LYS A 157 2.03 -10.47 28.63
C LYS A 157 1.99 -11.69 27.72
N GLU A 158 1.59 -12.84 28.23
CA GLU A 158 1.46 -14.02 27.37
C GLU A 158 0.44 -13.76 26.26
N PHE A 159 0.86 -14.02 25.02
CA PHE A 159 -0.10 -14.17 23.94
C PHE A 159 -0.98 -15.37 24.29
N LYS A 160 -2.28 -15.18 24.30
CA LYS A 160 -3.20 -16.33 24.26
C LYS A 160 -3.14 -16.88 22.84
N SER A 161 -2.27 -17.84 22.62
CA SER A 161 -2.26 -18.62 21.39
C SER A 161 -3.60 -19.33 21.28
N VAL A 162 -4.30 -19.13 20.17
CA VAL A 162 -5.52 -19.88 19.85
C VAL A 162 -5.18 -21.36 19.56
N ASP A 163 -3.90 -21.67 19.34
CA ASP A 163 -3.40 -23.01 19.04
C ASP A 163 -2.09 -23.28 19.80
N ASP A 164 -2.17 -24.04 20.89
CA ASP A 164 -1.01 -24.55 21.65
C ASP A 164 -0.02 -25.36 20.78
N LYS A 165 -0.40 -25.73 19.56
CA LYS A 165 0.42 -26.49 18.60
C LYS A 165 1.49 -25.67 17.89
N LYS A 166 1.41 -24.33 17.90
CA LYS A 166 2.39 -23.45 17.22
C LYS A 166 3.59 -23.04 18.10
N ILE A 167 3.58 -23.38 19.35
CA ILE A 167 4.71 -23.08 20.25
C ILE A 167 5.88 -24.00 19.89
N ASN A 168 6.88 -23.44 19.25
CA ASN A 168 8.09 -24.17 18.87
C ASN A 168 8.97 -24.35 20.10
N LYS A 169 8.79 -25.46 20.82
CA LYS A 169 9.50 -25.80 22.08
C LYS A 169 10.99 -26.10 21.87
N GLU A 170 11.44 -26.29 20.63
CA GLU A 170 12.79 -26.80 20.32
C GLU A 170 13.88 -25.71 20.08
N GLN A 171 13.53 -24.41 20.07
CA GLN A 171 14.49 -23.34 19.72
C GLN A 171 14.90 -22.42 20.88
N LEU A 172 14.98 -22.91 22.11
CA LEU A 172 15.27 -22.09 23.29
C LEU A 172 16.74 -22.20 23.74
N PRO A 173 17.63 -21.24 23.43
CA PRO A 173 18.90 -21.15 24.10
C PRO A 173 18.76 -20.36 25.41
N GLY A 174 18.79 -21.07 26.55
CA GLY A 174 18.92 -20.50 27.88
C GLY A 174 17.61 -20.16 28.59
N GLU A 175 17.51 -20.55 29.85
CA GLU A 175 16.28 -20.49 30.68
C GLU A 175 15.71 -19.07 30.89
N SER A 176 16.53 -18.00 30.85
CA SER A 176 16.05 -16.62 31.11
C SER A 176 15.33 -15.98 29.93
N TYR A 177 15.53 -16.46 28.69
CA TYR A 177 14.87 -15.94 27.49
C TYR A 177 13.58 -16.69 27.15
N SER A 178 13.33 -17.81 27.78
CA SER A 178 12.22 -18.71 27.48
C SER A 178 10.85 -18.26 28.00
N GLN A 179 10.81 -17.28 28.90
CA GLN A 179 9.55 -16.85 29.53
C GLN A 179 8.76 -15.85 28.67
N TYR A 180 9.45 -15.09 27.81
CA TYR A 180 8.86 -14.00 27.07
C TYR A 180 8.94 -14.23 25.57
N ASP A 181 7.91 -13.78 24.87
CA ASP A 181 7.89 -13.76 23.42
C ASP A 181 8.60 -12.50 22.91
N GLN A 182 9.55 -12.64 21.99
CA GLN A 182 10.37 -11.52 21.53
C GLN A 182 10.78 -11.65 20.07
N ALA A 183 10.99 -10.50 19.42
CA ALA A 183 11.46 -10.42 18.05
C ALA A 183 12.45 -9.26 17.89
N ASP A 184 13.41 -9.43 16.98
CA ASP A 184 14.47 -8.47 16.68
C ASP A 184 14.18 -7.72 15.39
N PHE A 185 14.30 -6.39 15.42
CA PHE A 185 14.11 -5.51 14.28
C PHE A 185 15.36 -4.66 14.05
N TYR A 186 15.83 -4.63 12.80
CA TYR A 186 17.04 -3.91 12.40
C TYR A 186 16.69 -2.78 11.43
N TYR A 187 17.10 -1.56 11.77
CA TYR A 187 16.81 -0.35 11.02
C TYR A 187 17.90 0.72 11.22
N ASN A 188 17.84 1.79 10.43
CA ASN A 188 18.78 2.92 10.51
C ASN A 188 18.00 4.24 10.51
N LEU A 189 17.97 4.92 11.65
CA LEU A 189 17.32 6.23 11.82
C LEU A 189 18.08 7.36 11.14
N GLY A 190 19.42 7.22 11.00
CA GLY A 190 20.28 8.19 10.30
C GLY A 190 20.39 7.96 8.80
N ALA A 191 19.62 7.00 8.24
CA ALA A 191 19.67 6.71 6.81
C ALA A 191 19.09 7.84 5.97
N THR A 192 19.72 8.12 4.82
CA THR A 192 19.16 9.06 3.83
C THR A 192 17.85 8.58 3.22
N GLY A 193 17.60 7.27 3.22
CA GLY A 193 16.35 6.63 2.79
C GLY A 193 15.25 6.59 3.85
N ALA A 194 15.45 7.15 5.06
CA ALA A 194 14.37 7.32 6.03
C ALA A 194 13.38 8.38 5.53
N SER A 195 12.09 8.10 5.66
CA SER A 195 11.04 9.03 5.22
C SER A 195 10.99 10.26 6.14
N LYS A 196 11.09 11.46 5.57
CA LYS A 196 10.94 12.70 6.34
C LYS A 196 9.46 13.02 6.51
N LEU A 197 9.06 13.31 7.76
CA LEU A 197 7.69 13.69 8.09
C LEU A 197 7.67 15.03 8.86
N LEU A 198 6.83 15.97 8.38
CA LEU A 198 6.71 17.30 8.96
C LEU A 198 6.12 17.29 10.38
N THR A 199 5.31 16.29 10.71
CA THR A 199 4.78 16.13 12.08
C THR A 199 5.85 15.88 13.12
N LEU A 200 6.99 15.27 12.73
CA LEU A 200 8.14 15.07 13.63
C LEU A 200 8.97 16.34 13.85
N ASP A 201 8.84 17.36 12.98
CA ASP A 201 9.53 18.66 13.14
C ASP A 201 8.83 19.57 14.15
N LYS A 202 7.54 19.34 14.42
CA LYS A 202 6.75 20.18 15.32
C LYS A 202 7.25 20.10 16.76
N SER A 203 7.33 21.24 17.44
CA SER A 203 7.69 21.31 18.87
C SER A 203 6.69 20.59 19.77
N ASP A 204 5.42 20.68 19.43
CA ASP A 204 4.27 20.02 20.04
C ASP A 204 3.93 18.73 19.29
N PHE A 205 4.87 17.79 19.30
CA PHE A 205 4.70 16.50 18.60
C PHE A 205 3.39 15.80 18.99
N SER A 206 2.53 15.60 17.98
CA SER A 206 1.30 14.83 18.08
C SER A 206 1.50 13.47 17.39
N VAL A 207 1.42 12.40 18.18
CA VAL A 207 1.52 11.04 17.65
C VAL A 207 0.31 10.68 16.79
N GLN A 208 -0.83 11.32 17.03
CA GLN A 208 -2.05 11.18 16.24
C GLN A 208 -1.82 11.74 14.83
N ASP A 209 -1.32 12.98 14.72
CA ASP A 209 -0.99 13.63 13.45
C ASP A 209 0.07 12.83 12.69
N PHE A 210 1.07 12.32 13.41
CA PHE A 210 2.06 11.43 12.83
C PHE A 210 1.42 10.18 12.20
N TYR A 211 0.51 9.50 12.88
CA TYR A 211 -0.13 8.31 12.36
C TYR A 211 -0.97 8.62 11.11
N VAL A 212 -1.71 9.72 11.11
CA VAL A 212 -2.48 10.18 9.95
C VAL A 212 -1.56 10.48 8.78
N GLU A 213 -0.43 11.17 9.00
CA GLU A 213 0.53 11.49 7.93
C GLU A 213 1.25 10.24 7.40
N ALA A 214 1.75 9.38 8.30
CA ALA A 214 2.58 8.22 7.93
C ALA A 214 1.78 7.09 7.28
N ILE A 215 0.58 6.82 7.78
CA ILE A 215 -0.25 5.67 7.40
C ILE A 215 -1.54 6.11 6.73
N GLY A 216 -2.27 7.03 7.34
CA GLY A 216 -3.57 7.48 6.86
C GLY A 216 -3.52 8.05 5.45
N SER A 217 -2.56 8.92 5.16
CA SER A 217 -2.40 9.51 3.82
C SER A 217 -2.16 8.44 2.75
N LYS A 218 -1.29 7.48 3.01
CA LYS A 218 -1.00 6.38 2.05
C LYS A 218 -2.23 5.51 1.78
N LEU A 219 -3.01 5.18 2.81
CA LEU A 219 -4.24 4.40 2.65
C LEU A 219 -5.29 5.19 1.88
N ASN A 220 -5.42 6.48 2.18
CA ASN A 220 -6.32 7.39 1.47
C ASN A 220 -5.96 7.50 -0.01
N ASP A 221 -4.69 7.75 -0.33
CA ASP A 221 -4.23 7.90 -1.72
C ASP A 221 -4.44 6.61 -2.51
N LYS A 222 -4.14 5.45 -1.91
CA LYS A 222 -4.41 4.16 -2.52
C LYS A 222 -5.89 3.99 -2.86
N LYS A 223 -6.80 4.27 -1.90
CA LYS A 223 -8.25 4.15 -2.15
C LYS A 223 -8.73 5.14 -3.20
N ARG A 224 -8.22 6.36 -3.21
CA ARG A 224 -8.55 7.37 -4.22
C ARG A 224 -8.11 6.95 -5.61
N THR A 225 -6.93 6.34 -5.74
CA THR A 225 -6.45 5.79 -7.02
C THR A 225 -7.37 4.65 -7.50
N GLU A 226 -7.69 3.68 -6.63
CA GLU A 226 -8.60 2.57 -6.94
C GLU A 226 -9.98 3.08 -7.41
N ILE A 227 -10.52 4.11 -6.74
CA ILE A 227 -11.81 4.72 -7.10
C ILE A 227 -11.71 5.42 -8.47
N SER A 228 -10.67 6.20 -8.71
CA SER A 228 -10.50 6.93 -9.97
C SER A 228 -10.31 5.97 -11.16
N GLU A 229 -9.55 4.90 -11.00
CA GLU A 229 -9.38 3.86 -12.03
C GLU A 229 -10.72 3.19 -12.36
N LYS A 230 -11.49 2.81 -11.34
CA LYS A 230 -12.82 2.21 -11.53
C LYS A 230 -13.78 3.17 -12.25
N LEU A 231 -13.83 4.43 -11.87
CA LEU A 231 -14.67 5.43 -12.53
C LEU A 231 -14.25 5.68 -13.99
N ASN A 232 -12.95 5.65 -14.29
CA ASN A 232 -12.45 5.74 -15.67
C ASN A 232 -12.87 4.52 -16.50
N ASP A 233 -12.85 3.31 -15.93
CA ASP A 233 -13.31 2.10 -16.60
C ASP A 233 -14.82 2.16 -16.85
N MET A 234 -15.60 2.55 -15.86
CA MET A 234 -17.05 2.77 -16.01
C MET A 234 -17.36 3.80 -17.11
N SER A 235 -16.65 4.93 -17.14
CA SER A 235 -16.81 5.96 -18.17
C SER A 235 -16.58 5.40 -19.57
N LYS A 236 -15.48 4.65 -19.77
CA LYS A 236 -15.15 3.99 -21.04
C LYS A 236 -16.25 3.01 -21.47
N LYS A 237 -16.74 2.18 -20.53
CA LYS A 237 -17.82 1.24 -20.81
C LYS A 237 -19.12 1.93 -21.20
N LEU A 238 -19.48 3.02 -20.52
CA LEU A 238 -20.66 3.80 -20.89
C LEU A 238 -20.57 4.38 -22.31
N LEU A 239 -19.39 4.87 -22.71
CA LEU A 239 -19.17 5.31 -24.07
C LEU A 239 -19.32 4.15 -25.07
N GLN A 240 -18.73 2.99 -24.78
CA GLN A 240 -18.88 1.81 -25.64
C GLN A 240 -20.33 1.34 -25.76
N ILE A 241 -21.11 1.37 -24.67
CA ILE A 241 -22.54 1.06 -24.68
C ILE A 241 -23.27 2.01 -25.64
N LYS A 242 -23.01 3.31 -25.54
CA LYS A 242 -23.64 4.32 -26.43
C LYS A 242 -23.25 4.14 -27.90
N GLU A 243 -21.98 3.83 -28.16
CA GLU A 243 -21.50 3.55 -29.52
C GLU A 243 -22.17 2.29 -30.12
N ILE A 244 -22.28 1.21 -29.33
CA ILE A 244 -22.93 -0.03 -29.83
C ILE A 244 -24.43 0.21 -30.01
N LYS A 245 -25.08 0.97 -29.12
CA LYS A 245 -26.48 1.36 -29.31
C LYS A 245 -26.68 2.04 -30.67
N LEU A 246 -25.89 3.04 -31.01
CA LEU A 246 -25.94 3.73 -32.29
C LEU A 246 -25.70 2.79 -33.50
N ARG A 247 -24.75 1.85 -33.36
CA ARG A 247 -24.51 0.84 -34.41
C ARG A 247 -25.72 -0.06 -34.61
N LEU A 248 -26.31 -0.56 -33.53
CA LEU A 248 -27.53 -1.38 -33.59
C LEU A 248 -28.71 -0.64 -34.20
N GLU A 249 -28.91 0.62 -33.86
CA GLU A 249 -29.98 1.48 -34.40
C GLU A 249 -29.76 1.79 -35.90
N SER A 250 -28.51 1.81 -36.35
CA SER A 250 -28.17 2.09 -37.76
C SER A 250 -28.08 0.85 -38.66
N THR A 251 -28.08 -0.36 -38.05
CA THR A 251 -27.93 -1.62 -38.81
C THR A 251 -29.31 -2.17 -39.19
N ALA A 252 -29.52 -2.35 -40.48
CA ALA A 252 -30.70 -3.04 -41.01
C ALA A 252 -30.24 -4.16 -41.99
N VAL A 253 -30.95 -5.27 -41.99
CA VAL A 253 -30.75 -6.40 -42.91
C VAL A 253 -32.06 -6.57 -43.69
N ASP A 254 -31.97 -6.53 -44.99
CA ASP A 254 -33.13 -6.58 -45.89
C ASP A 254 -34.25 -5.55 -45.57
N GLY A 255 -33.81 -4.37 -45.09
CA GLY A 255 -34.71 -3.29 -44.69
C GLY A 255 -35.34 -3.43 -43.30
N VAL A 256 -35.04 -4.51 -42.56
CA VAL A 256 -35.50 -4.74 -41.21
C VAL A 256 -34.42 -4.41 -40.21
N GLY A 257 -34.67 -3.46 -39.32
CA GLY A 257 -33.75 -3.01 -38.27
C GLY A 257 -34.13 -3.56 -36.89
N LEU A 258 -33.24 -3.44 -35.92
CA LEU A 258 -33.51 -3.82 -34.54
C LEU A 258 -34.08 -2.64 -33.75
N ILE A 259 -35.09 -2.89 -32.93
CA ILE A 259 -35.59 -1.90 -31.95
C ILE A 259 -34.72 -2.01 -30.72
N VAL A 260 -33.80 -1.04 -30.56
CA VAL A 260 -32.86 -1.05 -29.42
C VAL A 260 -33.51 -0.46 -28.18
N PRO A 261 -33.45 -1.16 -27.05
CA PRO A 261 -34.07 -0.68 -25.80
C PRO A 261 -33.35 0.58 -25.29
N GLU A 262 -34.10 1.39 -24.55
CA GLU A 262 -33.51 2.48 -23.79
C GLU A 262 -32.58 1.93 -22.70
N LEU A 263 -31.59 2.75 -22.29
CA LEU A 263 -30.70 2.38 -21.21
C LEU A 263 -31.48 2.14 -19.91
N PRO A 264 -31.11 1.11 -19.13
CA PRO A 264 -31.70 0.86 -17.81
C PRO A 264 -31.65 2.10 -16.93
N LYS A 265 -32.62 2.26 -16.03
CA LYS A 265 -32.67 3.38 -15.06
C LYS A 265 -31.44 3.46 -14.18
N GLU A 266 -30.77 2.34 -14.00
CA GLU A 266 -29.53 2.21 -13.25
C GLU A 266 -28.37 2.97 -13.88
N ILE A 267 -28.43 3.25 -15.20
CA ILE A 267 -27.36 3.89 -15.98
C ILE A 267 -27.81 5.17 -16.70
N SER A 268 -29.11 5.33 -16.93
CA SER A 268 -29.63 6.40 -17.79
C SER A 268 -29.26 7.82 -17.34
N SER A 269 -29.09 8.03 -16.02
CA SER A 269 -28.71 9.31 -15.41
C SER A 269 -27.19 9.48 -15.23
N ASP A 270 -26.41 8.47 -15.60
CA ASP A 270 -24.98 8.50 -15.32
C ASP A 270 -24.22 9.43 -16.25
N SER A 271 -23.40 10.29 -15.67
CA SER A 271 -22.54 11.20 -16.41
C SER A 271 -21.16 11.31 -15.78
N TYR A 272 -20.17 11.58 -16.63
CA TYR A 272 -18.78 11.72 -16.25
C TYR A 272 -18.23 13.04 -16.80
N SER A 273 -17.36 13.67 -16.00
CA SER A 273 -16.54 14.82 -16.44
C SER A 273 -15.11 14.65 -15.96
N GLY A 274 -14.16 15.21 -16.70
CA GLY A 274 -12.74 15.02 -16.43
C GLY A 274 -12.25 13.62 -16.83
N SER A 275 -11.00 13.30 -16.46
CA SER A 275 -10.34 12.02 -16.75
C SER A 275 -9.20 11.75 -15.76
N GLY A 276 -8.73 10.49 -15.71
CA GLY A 276 -7.66 10.06 -14.80
C GLY A 276 -8.04 10.31 -13.35
N GLU A 277 -7.14 10.88 -12.58
CA GLU A 277 -7.38 11.24 -11.17
C GLU A 277 -8.41 12.38 -11.00
N ASN A 278 -8.71 13.12 -12.07
CA ASN A 278 -9.66 14.23 -12.04
C ASN A 278 -11.06 13.86 -12.50
N ILE A 279 -11.34 12.56 -12.67
CA ILE A 279 -12.66 12.10 -13.06
C ILE A 279 -13.69 12.41 -11.99
N LEU A 280 -14.82 12.95 -12.40
CA LEU A 280 -16.02 13.17 -11.58
C LEU A 280 -17.16 12.35 -12.13
N TYR A 281 -17.95 11.79 -11.25
CA TYR A 281 -19.12 10.97 -11.57
C TYR A 281 -20.34 11.52 -10.88
N THR A 282 -21.44 11.61 -11.61
CA THR A 282 -22.75 12.01 -11.10
C THR A 282 -23.83 11.02 -11.55
N THR A 283 -24.79 10.74 -10.71
CA THR A 283 -25.92 9.84 -10.96
C THR A 283 -27.10 10.17 -10.05
N ASP A 284 -28.32 9.93 -10.55
CA ASP A 284 -29.54 10.01 -9.74
C ASP A 284 -29.96 8.65 -9.17
N TYR A 285 -29.32 7.56 -9.64
CA TYR A 285 -29.64 6.20 -9.17
C TYR A 285 -28.59 5.69 -8.18
N VAL A 286 -29.08 5.25 -7.02
CA VAL A 286 -28.25 4.61 -5.97
C VAL A 286 -28.79 3.23 -5.69
N TYR A 287 -27.92 2.23 -5.74
CA TYR A 287 -28.28 0.86 -5.38
C TYR A 287 -28.67 0.76 -3.89
N PRO A 288 -29.57 -0.16 -3.53
CA PRO A 288 -29.90 -0.40 -2.12
C PRO A 288 -28.64 -0.67 -1.28
N GLY A 289 -28.52 0.02 -0.16
CA GLY A 289 -27.33 0.00 0.69
C GLY A 289 -26.09 0.65 0.09
N GLY A 290 -26.22 1.34 -1.05
CA GLY A 290 -25.15 2.11 -1.66
C GLY A 290 -25.06 3.53 -1.14
N LEU A 291 -23.99 4.20 -1.52
CA LEU A 291 -23.70 5.61 -1.24
C LEU A 291 -23.52 6.38 -2.55
N ASN A 292 -23.84 7.68 -2.50
CA ASN A 292 -23.57 8.60 -3.61
C ASN A 292 -23.08 9.93 -3.04
N PHE A 293 -21.78 10.17 -3.18
CA PHE A 293 -21.17 11.45 -2.83
C PHE A 293 -19.90 11.64 -3.67
N ASN A 294 -19.48 12.88 -3.82
CA ASN A 294 -18.22 13.18 -4.47
C ASN A 294 -17.06 12.86 -3.51
N TRP A 295 -16.37 11.76 -3.76
CA TRP A 295 -15.26 11.28 -2.95
C TRP A 295 -14.07 12.25 -2.84
N LYS A 296 -13.97 13.22 -3.76
CA LYS A 296 -12.93 14.24 -3.75
C LYS A 296 -13.17 15.37 -2.74
N ASP A 297 -14.43 15.61 -2.39
CA ASP A 297 -14.79 16.68 -1.46
C ASP A 297 -14.50 16.30 0.00
N VAL A 298 -14.02 15.09 0.23
CA VAL A 298 -13.76 14.56 1.56
C VAL A 298 -12.28 14.58 1.87
N ASP A 299 -11.91 15.23 2.96
CA ASP A 299 -10.53 15.28 3.46
C ASP A 299 -10.39 14.34 4.68
N ILE A 300 -9.39 13.45 4.62
CA ILE A 300 -9.08 12.53 5.72
C ILE A 300 -8.72 13.25 7.03
N LYS A 301 -8.15 14.47 6.96
CA LYS A 301 -7.77 15.24 8.15
C LYS A 301 -8.98 15.80 8.92
N THR A 302 -10.06 16.07 8.22
CA THR A 302 -11.31 16.56 8.82
C THR A 302 -12.24 15.44 9.24
N GLY A 303 -11.94 14.21 8.86
CA GLY A 303 -12.75 13.02 9.07
C GLY A 303 -13.84 12.88 8.00
N TYR A 304 -13.86 11.77 7.31
CA TYR A 304 -14.82 11.52 6.23
C TYR A 304 -16.25 11.62 6.71
N PHE A 305 -16.56 11.00 7.84
CA PHE A 305 -17.93 10.99 8.35
C PHE A 305 -18.39 12.37 8.82
N LYS A 306 -17.53 13.17 9.42
CA LYS A 306 -17.87 14.55 9.81
C LYS A 306 -18.19 15.41 8.61
N THR A 307 -17.45 15.26 7.52
CA THR A 307 -17.67 16.02 6.28
C THR A 307 -18.93 15.55 5.54
N ILE A 308 -19.19 14.24 5.51
CA ILE A 308 -20.28 13.61 4.77
C ILE A 308 -21.53 13.45 5.63
N ASN A 309 -21.40 13.47 6.96
CA ASN A 309 -22.52 13.33 7.89
C ASN A 309 -23.39 14.60 7.93
N ASN A 310 -23.93 14.92 6.76
CA ASN A 310 -24.99 15.90 6.65
C ASN A 310 -26.35 15.19 6.58
N LYS A 311 -27.41 15.95 6.66
CA LYS A 311 -28.78 15.45 6.64
C LYS A 311 -29.12 14.65 5.36
N THR A 312 -28.34 14.78 4.30
CA THR A 312 -28.57 14.10 3.01
C THR A 312 -28.14 12.64 3.07
N LEU A 313 -26.95 12.35 3.65
CA LEU A 313 -26.43 10.98 3.70
C LEU A 313 -26.92 10.21 4.92
N ASN A 314 -27.05 10.88 6.05
CA ASN A 314 -27.45 10.28 7.33
C ASN A 314 -28.60 11.08 7.94
N PRO A 315 -29.81 11.07 7.33
CA PRO A 315 -30.93 11.87 7.78
C PRO A 315 -31.41 11.51 9.19
N GLU A 316 -31.16 10.27 9.62
CA GLU A 316 -31.54 9.77 10.94
C GLU A 316 -30.51 10.14 12.03
N GLY A 317 -29.37 10.76 11.68
CA GLY A 317 -28.32 11.13 12.62
C GLY A 317 -27.71 9.92 13.34
N LEU A 318 -27.62 8.77 12.69
CA LEU A 318 -27.05 7.55 13.27
C LEU A 318 -25.56 7.73 13.53
N SER A 319 -25.05 7.04 14.56
CA SER A 319 -23.59 6.88 14.71
C SER A 319 -23.02 6.15 13.51
N LEU A 320 -21.76 6.40 13.15
CA LEU A 320 -21.12 5.81 11.96
C LEU A 320 -21.25 4.28 11.93
N SER A 321 -21.03 3.60 13.04
CA SER A 321 -21.17 2.15 13.13
C SER A 321 -22.60 1.67 12.81
N ARG A 322 -23.61 2.33 13.38
CA ARG A 322 -25.03 2.03 13.09
C ARG A 322 -25.41 2.34 11.65
N PHE A 323 -24.89 3.44 11.11
CA PHE A 323 -25.10 3.81 9.71
C PHE A 323 -24.52 2.75 8.75
N LEU A 324 -23.28 2.28 8.98
CA LEU A 324 -22.69 1.23 8.18
C LEU A 324 -23.41 -0.12 8.30
N VAL A 325 -23.91 -0.46 9.50
CA VAL A 325 -24.75 -1.66 9.69
C VAL A 325 -26.06 -1.55 8.92
N LYS A 326 -26.73 -0.39 8.96
CA LYS A 326 -27.94 -0.14 8.17
C LYS A 326 -27.67 -0.34 6.67
N LEU A 327 -26.62 0.27 6.13
CA LEU A 327 -26.25 0.11 4.72
C LEU A 327 -26.00 -1.35 4.34
N ARG A 328 -25.39 -2.13 5.23
CA ARG A 328 -25.18 -3.57 5.01
C ARG A 328 -26.49 -4.34 4.95
N ASN A 329 -27.41 -4.06 5.86
CA ASN A 329 -28.72 -4.71 5.90
C ASN A 329 -29.54 -4.38 4.63
N ASP A 330 -29.55 -3.11 4.20
CA ASP A 330 -30.23 -2.67 2.97
C ASP A 330 -29.65 -3.37 1.74
N GLN A 331 -28.32 -3.59 1.71
CA GLN A 331 -27.65 -4.31 0.63
C GLN A 331 -28.02 -5.80 0.59
N SER A 332 -28.16 -6.46 1.75
CA SER A 332 -28.42 -7.90 1.83
C SER A 332 -29.80 -8.29 1.30
N GLY A 333 -30.76 -7.35 1.30
CA GLY A 333 -32.12 -7.55 0.76
C GLY A 333 -32.20 -7.36 -0.76
N SER A 334 -31.14 -6.95 -1.45
CA SER A 334 -31.17 -6.64 -2.88
C SER A 334 -30.54 -7.74 -3.74
N SER A 335 -31.33 -8.30 -4.69
CA SER A 335 -30.81 -9.20 -5.72
C SER A 335 -30.12 -8.44 -6.85
N ILE A 336 -29.10 -9.06 -7.46
CA ILE A 336 -28.49 -8.56 -8.69
C ILE A 336 -29.43 -8.92 -9.82
N GLN A 337 -30.07 -7.91 -10.44
CA GLN A 337 -30.80 -8.11 -11.67
C GLN A 337 -29.84 -7.97 -12.84
N LYS A 338 -29.87 -8.95 -13.73
CA LYS A 338 -29.21 -8.87 -15.03
C LYS A 338 -30.07 -8.06 -15.97
N PHE A 339 -29.43 -7.45 -16.96
CA PHE A 339 -30.15 -6.78 -18.04
C PHE A 339 -30.80 -7.84 -18.92
N GLU A 340 -32.11 -8.01 -18.74
CA GLU A 340 -32.93 -8.90 -19.56
C GLU A 340 -33.81 -8.05 -20.46
N HIS A 341 -33.74 -8.26 -21.77
CA HIS A 341 -34.55 -7.57 -22.74
C HIS A 341 -35.01 -8.54 -23.85
N LYS A 342 -36.29 -8.42 -24.23
CA LYS A 342 -36.82 -9.14 -25.37
C LYS A 342 -36.54 -8.30 -26.63
N TRP A 343 -35.56 -8.73 -27.40
CA TRP A 343 -35.15 -8.04 -28.62
C TRP A 343 -36.21 -8.25 -29.71
N VAL A 344 -36.64 -7.15 -30.34
CA VAL A 344 -37.68 -7.14 -31.35
C VAL A 344 -37.18 -6.38 -32.58
N MET A 345 -37.49 -6.89 -33.77
CA MET A 345 -37.21 -6.26 -35.04
C MET A 345 -38.24 -5.20 -35.38
N SER A 346 -37.94 -4.32 -36.31
CA SER A 346 -38.85 -3.23 -36.77
C SER A 346 -40.12 -3.72 -37.45
N ASP A 347 -40.12 -4.96 -37.93
CA ASP A 347 -41.29 -5.64 -38.51
C ASP A 347 -42.17 -6.36 -37.43
N GLY A 348 -41.77 -6.29 -36.16
CA GLY A 348 -42.46 -6.91 -35.05
C GLY A 348 -42.04 -8.36 -34.77
N SER A 349 -41.17 -8.95 -35.55
CA SER A 349 -40.65 -10.29 -35.31
C SER A 349 -39.65 -10.29 -34.13
N LYS A 350 -39.50 -11.46 -33.47
CA LYS A 350 -38.49 -11.62 -32.46
C LYS A 350 -37.09 -11.71 -33.11
N PHE A 351 -36.13 -11.07 -32.51
CA PHE A 351 -34.74 -11.10 -33.02
C PHE A 351 -34.21 -12.54 -33.15
N GLU A 352 -34.48 -13.41 -32.18
CA GLU A 352 -34.07 -14.81 -32.23
C GLU A 352 -34.63 -15.59 -33.44
N ASP A 353 -35.92 -15.31 -33.76
CA ASP A 353 -36.58 -15.94 -34.91
C ASP A 353 -36.04 -15.37 -36.23
N PHE A 354 -35.75 -14.08 -36.26
CA PHE A 354 -35.11 -13.41 -37.40
C PHE A 354 -33.74 -14.00 -37.68
N VAL A 355 -32.88 -14.15 -36.66
CA VAL A 355 -31.54 -14.74 -36.76
C VAL A 355 -31.66 -16.20 -37.27
N ARG A 356 -32.64 -16.96 -36.82
CA ARG A 356 -32.85 -18.33 -37.25
C ARG A 356 -33.30 -18.43 -38.71
N THR A 357 -34.11 -17.50 -39.17
CA THR A 357 -34.72 -17.51 -40.50
C THR A 357 -33.71 -17.04 -41.57
N VAL A 358 -32.99 -15.94 -41.29
CA VAL A 358 -32.05 -15.38 -42.25
C VAL A 358 -30.70 -16.11 -42.23
N GLY A 359 -30.31 -16.60 -41.06
CA GLY A 359 -29.03 -17.33 -40.83
C GLY A 359 -27.87 -16.44 -40.42
N LEU A 360 -26.95 -17.01 -39.62
CA LEU A 360 -25.73 -16.33 -39.17
C LEU A 360 -24.63 -16.27 -40.26
N ASP A 361 -24.79 -16.92 -41.37
CA ASP A 361 -23.97 -16.81 -42.57
C ASP A 361 -24.18 -15.47 -43.30
N ASN A 362 -25.29 -14.79 -43.06
CA ASN A 362 -25.48 -13.41 -43.47
C ASN A 362 -24.66 -12.48 -42.57
N SER A 363 -23.67 -11.79 -43.15
CA SER A 363 -22.73 -10.91 -42.42
C SER A 363 -23.43 -9.76 -41.64
N GLY A 364 -24.58 -9.30 -42.14
CA GLY A 364 -25.38 -8.27 -41.44
C GLY A 364 -26.02 -8.83 -40.17
N VAL A 365 -26.56 -10.05 -40.23
CA VAL A 365 -27.14 -10.76 -39.06
C VAL A 365 -26.05 -11.14 -38.07
N GLU A 366 -24.92 -11.64 -38.52
CA GLU A 366 -23.78 -11.97 -37.66
C GLU A 366 -23.31 -10.72 -36.88
N SER A 367 -23.12 -9.59 -37.61
CA SER A 367 -22.71 -8.32 -36.99
C SER A 367 -23.74 -7.81 -35.98
N MET A 368 -25.04 -7.86 -36.32
CA MET A 368 -26.13 -7.45 -35.43
C MET A 368 -26.16 -8.33 -34.17
N ASN A 369 -26.07 -9.64 -34.32
CA ASN A 369 -26.04 -10.59 -33.19
C ASN A 369 -24.81 -10.36 -32.28
N GLY A 370 -23.63 -10.19 -32.85
CA GLY A 370 -22.42 -9.85 -32.11
C GLY A 370 -22.55 -8.55 -31.31
N ASN A 371 -23.16 -7.52 -31.91
CA ASN A 371 -23.40 -6.26 -31.23
C ASN A 371 -24.46 -6.36 -30.13
N VAL A 372 -25.52 -7.16 -30.29
CA VAL A 372 -26.53 -7.44 -29.25
C VAL A 372 -25.90 -8.09 -28.04
N ILE A 373 -25.10 -9.14 -28.25
CA ILE A 373 -24.40 -9.85 -27.18
C ILE A 373 -23.46 -8.88 -26.45
N LYS A 374 -22.67 -8.10 -27.19
CA LYS A 374 -21.72 -7.14 -26.63
C LYS A 374 -22.42 -6.01 -25.86
N TYR A 375 -23.54 -5.50 -26.37
CA TYR A 375 -24.34 -4.46 -25.70
C TYR A 375 -24.85 -4.95 -24.35
N THR A 376 -25.45 -6.15 -24.32
CA THR A 376 -25.97 -6.77 -23.09
C THR A 376 -24.86 -7.01 -22.08
N SER A 377 -23.73 -7.60 -22.51
CA SER A 377 -22.59 -7.85 -21.62
C SER A 377 -22.02 -6.58 -21.02
N LEU A 378 -21.85 -5.53 -21.82
CA LEU A 378 -21.32 -4.25 -21.33
C LEU A 378 -22.26 -3.55 -20.34
N ILE A 379 -23.58 -3.67 -20.51
CA ILE A 379 -24.55 -3.17 -19.55
C ILE A 379 -24.41 -3.91 -18.22
N ASP A 380 -24.37 -5.24 -18.24
CA ASP A 380 -24.23 -6.04 -17.03
C ASP A 380 -22.92 -5.76 -16.30
N GLU A 381 -21.81 -5.66 -17.05
CA GLU A 381 -20.51 -5.30 -16.49
C GLU A 381 -20.51 -3.90 -15.87
N TYR A 382 -21.10 -2.92 -16.55
CA TYR A 382 -21.22 -1.56 -16.05
C TYR A 382 -22.07 -1.49 -14.77
N MET A 383 -23.23 -2.14 -14.77
CA MET A 383 -24.10 -2.19 -13.59
C MET A 383 -23.41 -2.84 -12.39
N SER A 384 -22.62 -3.89 -12.64
CA SER A 384 -21.83 -4.55 -11.62
C SER A 384 -20.75 -3.61 -11.02
N LEU A 385 -19.98 -2.92 -11.87
CA LEU A 385 -18.98 -1.94 -11.44
C LEU A 385 -19.60 -0.79 -10.65
N LYS A 386 -20.70 -0.23 -11.14
CA LYS A 386 -21.43 0.85 -10.46
C LYS A 386 -21.90 0.40 -9.08
N ARG A 387 -22.49 -0.79 -9.00
CA ARG A 387 -22.94 -1.35 -7.72
C ARG A 387 -21.76 -1.52 -6.76
N GLU A 388 -20.65 -2.09 -7.23
CA GLU A 388 -19.46 -2.25 -6.40
C GLU A 388 -18.92 -0.90 -5.92
N TYR A 389 -18.82 0.09 -6.80
CA TYR A 389 -18.42 1.46 -6.45
C TYR A 389 -19.29 2.03 -5.32
N GLN A 390 -20.62 1.97 -5.47
CA GLN A 390 -21.54 2.55 -4.49
C GLN A 390 -21.64 1.74 -3.20
N THR A 391 -21.61 0.40 -3.26
CA THR A 391 -21.87 -0.46 -2.10
C THR A 391 -20.60 -0.93 -1.38
N LYS A 392 -19.43 -0.81 -2.00
CA LYS A 392 -18.17 -1.24 -1.43
C LYS A 392 -17.15 -0.10 -1.36
N ASP A 393 -16.74 0.47 -2.51
CA ASP A 393 -15.58 1.39 -2.52
C ASP A 393 -15.85 2.68 -1.73
N LEU A 394 -17.02 3.27 -1.85
CA LEU A 394 -17.42 4.42 -1.05
C LEU A 394 -17.58 4.09 0.43
N LYS A 395 -18.04 2.87 0.76
CA LYS A 395 -18.07 2.43 2.17
C LYS A 395 -16.69 2.17 2.74
N ASP A 396 -15.80 1.58 1.96
CA ASP A 396 -14.41 1.35 2.36
C ASP A 396 -13.72 2.70 2.64
N LEU A 397 -13.99 3.71 1.82
CA LEU A 397 -13.49 5.06 2.05
C LEU A 397 -14.02 5.66 3.37
N LEU A 398 -15.31 5.47 3.68
CA LEU A 398 -15.87 5.88 4.97
C LEU A 398 -15.31 5.08 6.15
N SER A 399 -15.11 3.77 5.99
CA SER A 399 -14.59 2.92 7.06
C SER A 399 -13.14 3.23 7.40
N LEU A 400 -12.41 3.83 6.47
CA LEU A 400 -11.05 4.32 6.72
C LEU A 400 -11.02 5.36 7.84
N ASP A 401 -12.03 6.23 7.91
CA ASP A 401 -12.17 7.23 8.99
C ASP A 401 -12.29 6.57 10.38
N VAL A 402 -13.08 5.49 10.48
CA VAL A 402 -13.21 4.73 11.75
C VAL A 402 -11.90 4.10 12.16
N THR A 403 -11.18 3.54 11.20
CA THR A 403 -9.89 2.90 11.46
C THR A 403 -8.87 3.91 11.96
N LEU A 404 -8.83 5.08 11.33
CA LEU A 404 -7.95 6.17 11.72
C LEU A 404 -8.34 6.79 13.06
N GLU A 405 -9.64 7.01 13.30
CA GLU A 405 -10.14 7.53 14.59
C GLU A 405 -9.80 6.56 15.73
N ASN A 406 -10.02 5.26 15.54
CA ASN A 406 -9.65 4.25 16.55
C ASN A 406 -8.15 4.24 16.83
N ALA A 407 -7.32 4.26 15.77
CA ALA A 407 -5.87 4.28 15.90
C ALA A 407 -5.33 5.53 16.58
N THR A 408 -6.01 6.67 16.41
CA THR A 408 -5.55 7.97 16.94
C THR A 408 -6.16 8.34 18.29
N THR A 409 -7.38 7.91 18.58
CA THR A 409 -8.07 8.20 19.85
C THR A 409 -7.61 7.27 20.97
N ASN A 410 -7.34 6.01 20.67
CA ASN A 410 -6.96 4.98 21.62
C ASN A 410 -5.45 4.70 21.59
N VAL A 411 -4.63 5.75 21.48
CA VAL A 411 -3.17 5.60 21.58
C VAL A 411 -2.79 5.43 23.04
N ASP A 412 -2.11 4.33 23.34
CA ASP A 412 -1.43 4.14 24.62
C ASP A 412 0.07 4.30 24.47
N SER A 413 0.74 4.84 25.49
CA SER A 413 2.17 5.10 25.41
C SER A 413 2.87 4.88 26.75
N VAL A 414 4.11 4.40 26.64
CA VAL A 414 5.00 4.25 27.77
C VAL A 414 6.42 4.70 27.38
N SER A 415 7.10 5.34 28.33
CA SER A 415 8.47 5.82 28.15
C SER A 415 9.39 5.33 29.28
N LYS A 416 10.68 5.62 29.17
CA LYS A 416 11.78 5.39 30.13
C LYS A 416 11.88 3.99 30.77
N ASP A 417 10.88 3.54 31.51
CA ASP A 417 10.96 2.27 32.27
C ASP A 417 10.84 1.03 31.39
N ARG A 418 10.34 1.20 30.19
CA ARG A 418 10.12 0.11 29.22
C ARG A 418 11.05 0.16 28.01
N PHE A 419 11.85 1.22 27.90
CA PHE A 419 12.80 1.41 26.81
C PHE A 419 14.23 1.44 27.35
N ASN A 420 15.04 0.41 27.02
CA ASN A 420 16.40 0.26 27.49
C ASN A 420 17.39 0.39 26.34
N PHE A 421 18.43 1.18 26.54
CA PHE A 421 19.54 1.34 25.60
C PHE A 421 20.81 0.73 26.19
N TYR A 422 21.57 -0.02 25.34
CA TYR A 422 22.81 -0.69 25.73
C TYR A 422 23.99 -0.33 24.82
#